data_9262f4144b44ca5c986a22ed5a2a4fe3
#
_entry.id   9262f4144b44ca5c986a22ed5a2a4fe3
#
_cell.length_a   1.000
_cell.length_b   1.000
_cell.length_c   1.000
_cell.angle_alpha   90.00
_cell.angle_beta   90.00
_cell.angle_gamma   90.00
#
_symmetry.space_group_name_H-M   'P 1'
#
loop_
_entity.id
_entity.type
_entity.pdbx_description
1 polymer ?
#
loop_
_entity_poly.entity_id
_entity_poly.type
_entity_poly.pdbx_seq_one_letter_code
_entity_poly.pdbx_strand_id
1 'polypeptide(L)'
;DNGDAWVNVKGDKLAPPQISAEVLKKMKKTAEDFLGEPVTEAVITVPAYFNDAQRQATKDAGRIAGLEVKRIINEPTAAALAYGLDKGQGNKTIAVYDLGGGTFDLSIIEIDEVGGEKTFEVLATNGDTHLGGEDFDNRVINYLVDEFKKEQGVDLRNDPLAMQRLKEAGEKAKIELSSAQQTDVNLPYI
;
A
#
# COMPACT_ATOMS: atom_id res chain seq x y z
N ASP A 1 -8.21 -24.71 -0.41
CA ASP A 1 -9.63 -25.00 -0.59
C ASP A 1 -10.25 -23.85 -1.38
N ASN A 2 -11.18 -24.07 -2.26
CA ASN A 2 -11.90 -23.12 -3.13
C ASN A 2 -11.03 -22.16 -4.00
N GLY A 3 -9.74 -22.39 -4.15
CA GLY A 3 -8.83 -21.55 -4.95
C GLY A 3 -8.19 -20.38 -4.22
N ASP A 4 -8.56 -20.13 -2.96
CA ASP A 4 -7.97 -19.06 -2.16
C ASP A 4 -6.57 -19.43 -1.65
N ALA A 5 -5.73 -18.40 -1.47
CA ALA A 5 -4.36 -18.51 -0.95
C ALA A 5 -4.37 -18.63 0.58
N TRP A 6 -4.64 -19.82 1.10
CA TRP A 6 -4.57 -20.10 2.54
C TRP A 6 -3.10 -20.19 3.01
N VAL A 7 -2.83 -19.67 4.19
CA VAL A 7 -1.49 -19.69 4.79
C VAL A 7 -1.49 -20.41 6.14
N ASN A 8 -0.37 -21.06 6.48
CA ASN A 8 -0.15 -21.65 7.78
C ASN A 8 0.64 -20.68 8.66
N VAL A 9 0.06 -20.29 9.79
CA VAL A 9 0.71 -19.42 10.78
C VAL A 9 0.71 -20.14 12.13
N LYS A 10 1.87 -20.52 12.63
CA LYS A 10 2.05 -21.23 13.92
C LYS A 10 1.19 -22.48 14.10
N GLY A 11 0.89 -23.18 12.98
CA GLY A 11 0.08 -24.40 12.98
C GLY A 11 -1.40 -24.18 12.62
N ASP A 12 -1.88 -22.96 12.63
CA ASP A 12 -3.24 -22.61 12.21
C ASP A 12 -3.31 -22.28 10.72
N LYS A 13 -4.34 -22.78 10.05
CA LYS A 13 -4.59 -22.50 8.64
C LYS A 13 -5.55 -21.31 8.54
N LEU A 14 -5.07 -20.21 7.99
CA LEU A 14 -5.80 -18.95 7.91
C LEU A 14 -6.16 -18.59 6.45
N ALA A 15 -7.40 -18.15 6.26
CA ALA A 15 -7.90 -17.65 4.99
C ALA A 15 -7.48 -16.17 4.77
N PRO A 16 -7.45 -15.68 3.50
CA PRO A 16 -7.10 -14.30 3.20
C PRO A 16 -7.87 -13.24 4.01
N PRO A 17 -9.20 -13.33 4.21
CA PRO A 17 -9.92 -12.35 5.04
C PRO A 17 -9.45 -12.30 6.50
N GLN A 18 -8.99 -13.43 7.05
CA GLN A 18 -8.47 -13.48 8.41
C GLN A 18 -7.12 -12.77 8.54
N ILE A 19 -6.25 -12.92 7.53
CA ILE A 19 -4.98 -12.19 7.46
C ILE A 19 -5.22 -10.69 7.28
N SER A 20 -6.09 -10.31 6.35
CA SER A 20 -6.48 -8.91 6.13
C SER A 20 -7.09 -8.28 7.39
N ALA A 21 -7.86 -9.06 8.16
CA ALA A 21 -8.42 -8.58 9.43
C ALA A 21 -7.36 -8.21 10.47
N GLU A 22 -6.20 -8.88 10.50
CA GLU A 22 -5.12 -8.50 11.42
C GLU A 22 -4.54 -7.12 11.06
N VAL A 23 -4.42 -6.81 9.78
CA VAL A 23 -4.04 -5.47 9.32
C VAL A 23 -5.08 -4.43 9.75
N LEU A 24 -6.37 -4.72 9.51
CA LEU A 24 -7.47 -3.82 9.89
C LEU A 24 -7.59 -3.62 11.40
N LYS A 25 -7.33 -4.65 12.23
CA LYS A 25 -7.23 -4.51 13.70
C LYS A 25 -6.11 -3.55 14.09
N LYS A 26 -4.96 -3.63 13.42
CA LYS A 26 -3.85 -2.70 13.67
C LYS A 26 -4.24 -1.28 13.30
N MET A 27 -4.90 -1.08 12.16
CA MET A 27 -5.38 0.24 11.71
C MET A 27 -6.43 0.81 12.67
N LYS A 28 -7.40 -0.03 13.09
CA LYS A 28 -8.38 0.33 14.11
C LYS A 28 -7.72 0.81 15.40
N LYS A 29 -6.78 0.01 15.92
CA LYS A 29 -6.04 0.37 17.12
C LYS A 29 -5.30 1.70 16.97
N THR A 30 -4.63 1.91 15.84
CA THR A 30 -3.93 3.17 15.55
C THR A 30 -4.87 4.37 15.56
N ALA A 31 -6.07 4.21 14.98
CA ALA A 31 -7.08 5.26 14.98
C ALA A 31 -7.64 5.53 16.40
N GLU A 32 -7.91 4.48 17.17
CA GLU A 32 -8.37 4.59 18.57
C GLU A 32 -7.32 5.25 19.46
N ASP A 33 -6.05 4.89 19.31
CA ASP A 33 -4.93 5.50 20.04
C ASP A 33 -4.78 7.00 19.71
N PHE A 34 -5.06 7.41 18.47
CA PHE A 34 -5.01 8.81 18.04
C PHE A 34 -6.22 9.62 18.51
N LEU A 35 -7.43 9.04 18.38
CA LEU A 35 -8.68 9.74 18.70
C LEU A 35 -9.00 9.73 20.20
N GLY A 36 -8.48 8.76 20.95
CA GLY A 36 -8.77 8.56 22.37
C GLY A 36 -10.16 7.96 22.63
N GLU A 37 -10.83 7.43 21.59
CA GLU A 37 -12.16 6.84 21.68
C GLU A 37 -12.28 5.58 20.79
N PRO A 38 -13.26 4.69 21.07
CA PRO A 38 -13.47 3.49 20.27
C PRO A 38 -13.87 3.82 18.82
N VAL A 39 -13.27 3.11 17.87
CA VAL A 39 -13.63 3.16 16.45
C VAL A 39 -14.46 1.95 16.10
N THR A 40 -15.72 2.16 15.72
CA THR A 40 -16.70 1.10 15.46
C THR A 40 -17.10 0.97 14.00
N GLU A 41 -16.89 2.01 13.19
CA GLU A 41 -17.31 2.10 11.80
C GLU A 41 -16.12 2.40 10.89
N ALA A 42 -16.17 1.89 9.63
CA ALA A 42 -15.14 2.18 8.64
C ALA A 42 -15.70 2.24 7.22
N VAL A 43 -15.07 3.05 6.39
CA VAL A 43 -15.08 2.92 4.93
C VAL A 43 -13.72 2.32 4.55
N ILE A 44 -13.74 1.25 3.74
CA ILE A 44 -12.53 0.54 3.34
C ILE A 44 -12.36 0.67 1.84
N THR A 45 -11.16 0.97 1.39
CA THR A 45 -10.83 1.07 -0.02
C THR A 45 -10.27 -0.22 -0.57
N VAL A 46 -10.50 -0.46 -1.86
CA VAL A 46 -9.96 -1.59 -2.61
C VAL A 46 -9.51 -1.13 -3.98
N PRO A 47 -8.55 -1.82 -4.62
CA PRO A 47 -8.20 -1.58 -6.01
C PRO A 47 -9.43 -1.62 -6.92
N ALA A 48 -9.47 -0.77 -7.95
CA ALA A 48 -10.64 -0.67 -8.83
C ALA A 48 -10.93 -1.98 -9.61
N TYR A 49 -9.90 -2.80 -9.83
CA TYR A 49 -10.02 -4.10 -10.51
C TYR A 49 -10.51 -5.25 -9.61
N PHE A 50 -10.70 -5.05 -8.30
CA PHE A 50 -11.25 -6.10 -7.44
C PHE A 50 -12.65 -6.50 -7.90
N ASN A 51 -12.86 -7.81 -8.01
CA ASN A 51 -14.18 -8.39 -8.29
C ASN A 51 -15.04 -8.42 -7.02
N ASP A 52 -16.32 -8.82 -7.18
CA ASP A 52 -17.28 -8.85 -6.07
C ASP A 52 -16.85 -9.79 -4.94
N ALA A 53 -16.24 -10.94 -5.25
CA ALA A 53 -15.75 -11.88 -4.23
C ALA A 53 -14.62 -11.25 -3.39
N GLN A 54 -13.69 -10.54 -4.01
CA GLN A 54 -12.60 -9.85 -3.32
C GLN A 54 -13.12 -8.67 -2.49
N ARG A 55 -14.11 -7.93 -2.99
CA ARG A 55 -14.79 -6.85 -2.24
C ARG A 55 -15.53 -7.41 -1.02
N GLN A 56 -16.23 -8.53 -1.18
CA GLN A 56 -16.89 -9.19 -0.08
C GLN A 56 -15.89 -9.72 0.96
N ALA A 57 -14.79 -10.34 0.52
CA ALA A 57 -13.72 -10.80 1.41
C ALA A 57 -13.10 -9.63 2.23
N THR A 58 -12.94 -8.47 1.63
CA THR A 58 -12.48 -7.26 2.32
C THR A 58 -13.50 -6.76 3.35
N LYS A 59 -14.80 -6.80 3.00
CA LYS A 59 -15.88 -6.45 3.93
C LYS A 59 -15.93 -7.41 5.13
N ASP A 60 -15.74 -8.71 4.87
CA ASP A 60 -15.71 -9.74 5.92
C ASP A 60 -14.47 -9.58 6.82
N ALA A 61 -13.31 -9.21 6.26
CA ALA A 61 -12.12 -8.85 7.03
C ALA A 61 -12.39 -7.69 8.00
N GLY A 62 -13.10 -6.65 7.55
CA GLY A 62 -13.54 -5.55 8.42
C GLY A 62 -14.40 -6.00 9.58
N ARG A 63 -15.37 -6.90 9.32
CA ARG A 63 -16.22 -7.48 10.36
C ARG A 63 -15.44 -8.33 11.35
N ILE A 64 -14.50 -9.16 10.88
CA ILE A 64 -13.60 -9.96 11.74
C ILE A 64 -12.73 -9.03 12.61
N ALA A 65 -12.34 -7.86 12.10
CA ALA A 65 -11.60 -6.84 12.86
C ALA A 65 -12.47 -6.08 13.87
N GLY A 66 -13.79 -6.33 13.92
CA GLY A 66 -14.72 -5.66 14.82
C GLY A 66 -15.12 -4.25 14.33
N LEU A 67 -15.23 -4.08 13.01
CA LEU A 67 -15.68 -2.85 12.36
C LEU A 67 -17.01 -3.08 11.63
N GLU A 68 -17.93 -2.13 11.75
CA GLU A 68 -19.05 -2.01 10.84
C GLU A 68 -18.58 -1.35 9.54
N VAL A 69 -18.50 -2.14 8.47
CA VAL A 69 -18.07 -1.62 7.17
C VAL A 69 -19.24 -0.93 6.47
N LYS A 70 -19.22 0.39 6.46
CA LYS A 70 -20.26 1.23 5.85
C LYS A 70 -20.24 1.15 4.33
N ARG A 71 -19.05 1.21 3.74
CA ARG A 71 -18.86 1.12 2.28
C ARG A 71 -17.51 0.47 1.95
N ILE A 72 -17.47 -0.18 0.80
CA ILE A 72 -16.26 -0.49 0.05
C ILE A 72 -16.24 0.43 -1.17
N ILE A 73 -15.16 1.20 -1.35
CA ILE A 73 -15.00 2.13 -2.46
C ILE A 73 -13.68 1.85 -3.20
N ASN A 74 -13.59 2.29 -4.44
CA ASN A 74 -12.35 2.15 -5.21
C ASN A 74 -11.28 3.12 -4.69
N GLU A 75 -10.04 2.65 -4.56
CA GLU A 75 -8.88 3.45 -4.13
C GLU A 75 -8.71 4.72 -4.97
N PRO A 76 -8.73 4.66 -6.33
CA PRO A 76 -8.59 5.86 -7.14
C PRO A 76 -9.75 6.84 -6.97
N THR A 77 -10.97 6.37 -6.69
CA THR A 77 -12.11 7.24 -6.37
C THR A 77 -11.90 7.93 -5.03
N ALA A 78 -11.41 7.22 -4.01
CA ALA A 78 -11.09 7.81 -2.73
C ALA A 78 -9.98 8.87 -2.84
N ALA A 79 -8.95 8.61 -3.64
CA ALA A 79 -7.90 9.58 -3.93
C ALA A 79 -8.46 10.85 -4.60
N ALA A 80 -9.32 10.70 -5.60
CA ALA A 80 -9.98 11.83 -6.26
C ALA A 80 -10.83 12.67 -5.30
N LEU A 81 -11.57 12.01 -4.41
CA LEU A 81 -12.36 12.67 -3.36
C LEU A 81 -11.47 13.40 -2.35
N ALA A 82 -10.39 12.77 -1.89
CA ALA A 82 -9.44 13.38 -0.95
C ALA A 82 -8.75 14.61 -1.55
N TYR A 83 -8.53 14.61 -2.86
CA TYR A 83 -8.00 15.76 -3.59
C TYR A 83 -9.04 16.87 -3.84
N GLY A 84 -10.29 16.64 -3.48
CA GLY A 84 -11.38 17.63 -3.60
C GLY A 84 -11.95 17.76 -5.00
N LEU A 85 -11.80 16.75 -5.85
CA LEU A 85 -12.30 16.82 -7.24
C LEU A 85 -13.81 16.70 -7.34
N ASP A 86 -14.50 16.32 -6.27
CA ASP A 86 -15.95 16.35 -6.11
C ASP A 86 -16.51 17.79 -6.02
N LYS A 87 -15.68 18.75 -5.61
CA LYS A 87 -16.07 20.15 -5.38
C LYS A 87 -15.93 21.05 -6.63
N GLY A 88 -15.28 20.55 -7.66
CA GLY A 88 -15.09 21.31 -8.91
C GLY A 88 -16.34 21.32 -9.78
N GLN A 89 -16.49 22.34 -10.65
CA GLN A 89 -17.58 22.40 -11.63
C GLN A 89 -17.24 21.63 -12.92
N GLY A 90 -18.29 21.11 -13.57
CA GLY A 90 -18.22 20.45 -14.87
C GLY A 90 -17.66 19.04 -14.83
N ASN A 91 -17.66 18.42 -16.01
CA ASN A 91 -17.16 17.07 -16.22
C ASN A 91 -15.64 17.07 -16.39
N LYS A 92 -14.98 16.02 -15.92
CA LYS A 92 -13.51 15.86 -15.99
C LYS A 92 -13.14 14.42 -16.24
N THR A 93 -12.10 14.19 -17.03
CA THR A 93 -11.40 12.91 -17.07
C THR A 93 -10.03 13.10 -16.43
N ILE A 94 -9.70 12.25 -15.48
CA ILE A 94 -8.46 12.31 -14.72
C ILE A 94 -7.71 10.98 -14.77
N ALA A 95 -6.41 11.04 -14.57
CA ALA A 95 -5.59 9.88 -14.32
C ALA A 95 -5.16 9.88 -12.83
N VAL A 96 -5.36 8.78 -12.14
CA VAL A 96 -4.82 8.55 -10.81
C VAL A 96 -3.64 7.61 -10.93
N TYR A 97 -2.46 8.10 -10.56
CA TYR A 97 -1.19 7.37 -10.55
C TYR A 97 -0.86 7.02 -9.11
N ASP A 98 -1.01 5.75 -8.74
CA ASP A 98 -0.76 5.26 -7.39
C ASP A 98 0.43 4.30 -7.39
N LEU A 99 1.58 4.77 -6.92
CA LEU A 99 2.78 3.97 -6.73
C LEU A 99 2.99 3.75 -5.23
N GLY A 100 2.52 2.61 -4.76
CA GLY A 100 2.61 2.20 -3.36
C GLY A 100 3.94 1.53 -3.00
N GLY A 101 3.96 0.85 -1.85
CA GLY A 101 5.15 0.12 -1.38
C GLY A 101 5.45 -1.15 -2.16
N GLY A 102 4.42 -1.82 -2.70
CA GLY A 102 4.54 -3.10 -3.41
C GLY A 102 3.71 -3.23 -4.68
N THR A 103 2.84 -2.26 -4.97
CA THR A 103 2.01 -2.24 -6.18
C THR A 103 2.03 -0.87 -6.85
N PHE A 104 1.87 -0.88 -8.16
CA PHE A 104 1.66 0.30 -8.98
C PHE A 104 0.32 0.17 -9.69
N ASP A 105 -0.55 1.15 -9.51
CA ASP A 105 -1.87 1.21 -10.12
C ASP A 105 -2.08 2.54 -10.85
N LEU A 106 -2.52 2.45 -12.10
CA LEU A 106 -2.92 3.59 -12.92
C LEU A 106 -4.39 3.44 -13.28
N SER A 107 -5.20 4.43 -12.95
CA SER A 107 -6.64 4.41 -13.23
C SER A 107 -7.07 5.67 -13.96
N ILE A 108 -7.90 5.52 -14.98
CA ILE A 108 -8.57 6.63 -15.66
C ILE A 108 -9.99 6.71 -15.13
N ILE A 109 -10.36 7.88 -14.63
CA ILE A 109 -11.68 8.13 -14.04
C ILE A 109 -12.37 9.26 -14.78
N GLU A 110 -13.61 9.05 -15.12
CA GLU A 110 -14.53 10.10 -15.52
C GLU A 110 -15.32 10.60 -14.31
N ILE A 111 -15.40 11.92 -14.18
CA ILE A 111 -16.16 12.60 -13.14
C ILE A 111 -17.23 13.42 -13.86
N ASP A 112 -18.47 12.98 -13.74
CA ASP A 112 -19.61 13.65 -14.34
C ASP A 112 -20.47 14.36 -13.30
N GLU A 113 -21.16 15.40 -13.73
CA GLU A 113 -22.14 16.12 -12.92
C GLU A 113 -23.55 15.83 -13.46
N VAL A 114 -24.32 15.09 -12.67
CA VAL A 114 -25.70 14.73 -13.01
C VAL A 114 -26.63 15.23 -11.91
N GLY A 115 -27.52 16.16 -12.24
CA GLY A 115 -28.48 16.68 -11.26
C GLY A 115 -27.87 17.46 -10.09
N GLY A 116 -26.65 17.96 -10.22
CA GLY A 116 -25.92 18.64 -9.15
C GLY A 116 -25.11 17.70 -8.23
N GLU A 117 -25.13 16.41 -8.50
CA GLU A 117 -24.31 15.41 -7.82
C GLU A 117 -23.17 14.92 -8.71
N LYS A 118 -22.02 14.66 -8.11
CA LYS A 118 -20.86 14.10 -8.82
C LYS A 118 -20.91 12.58 -8.81
N THR A 119 -20.74 12.01 -9.99
CA THR A 119 -20.56 10.57 -10.20
C THR A 119 -19.13 10.29 -10.64
N PHE A 120 -18.59 9.17 -10.21
CA PHE A 120 -17.22 8.73 -10.51
C PHE A 120 -17.28 7.37 -11.20
N GLU A 121 -16.84 7.32 -12.45
CA GLU A 121 -16.76 6.09 -13.21
C GLU A 121 -15.30 5.76 -13.54
N VAL A 122 -14.87 4.54 -13.22
CA VAL A 122 -13.54 4.05 -13.59
C VAL A 122 -13.61 3.48 -14.99
N LEU A 123 -13.02 4.21 -15.95
CA LEU A 123 -13.04 3.84 -17.38
C LEU A 123 -12.03 2.76 -17.72
N ALA A 124 -10.85 2.80 -17.10
CA ALA A 124 -9.78 1.86 -17.36
C ALA A 124 -8.82 1.78 -16.15
N THR A 125 -8.23 0.60 -15.96
CA THR A 125 -7.16 0.36 -14.98
C THR A 125 -6.04 -0.44 -15.63
N ASN A 126 -4.81 -0.16 -15.21
CA ASN A 126 -3.63 -0.96 -15.54
C ASN A 126 -2.62 -0.79 -14.40
N GLY A 127 -1.54 -1.55 -14.39
CA GLY A 127 -0.51 -1.43 -13.38
C GLY A 127 0.40 -2.65 -13.32
N ASP A 128 1.12 -2.75 -12.20
CA ASP A 128 1.98 -3.88 -11.88
C ASP A 128 1.82 -4.22 -10.40
N THR A 129 1.31 -5.40 -10.12
CA THR A 129 1.05 -5.90 -8.75
C THR A 129 2.33 -6.31 -8.00
N HIS A 130 3.51 -6.19 -8.63
CA HIS A 130 4.82 -6.53 -8.07
C HIS A 130 5.83 -5.40 -8.29
N LEU A 131 5.38 -4.15 -8.36
CA LEU A 131 6.22 -2.97 -8.49
C LEU A 131 5.85 -1.92 -7.45
N GLY A 132 6.80 -1.54 -6.62
CA GLY A 132 6.59 -0.52 -5.60
C GLY A 132 7.86 -0.03 -4.95
N GLY A 133 7.73 0.71 -3.87
CA GLY A 133 8.85 1.33 -3.13
C GLY A 133 9.90 0.32 -2.68
N GLU A 134 9.50 -0.92 -2.37
CA GLU A 134 10.42 -2.00 -1.98
C GLU A 134 11.40 -2.38 -3.12
N ASP A 135 10.96 -2.32 -4.38
CA ASP A 135 11.85 -2.58 -5.52
C ASP A 135 12.94 -1.53 -5.66
N PHE A 136 12.59 -0.26 -5.40
CA PHE A 136 13.55 0.82 -5.37
C PHE A 136 14.53 0.66 -4.20
N ASP A 137 14.06 0.29 -3.01
CA ASP A 137 14.92 -0.01 -1.86
C ASP A 137 15.91 -1.12 -2.21
N ASN A 138 15.43 -2.22 -2.81
CA ASN A 138 16.27 -3.33 -3.23
C ASN A 138 17.33 -2.93 -4.25
N ARG A 139 17.05 -1.98 -5.15
CA ARG A 139 18.05 -1.44 -6.08
C ARG A 139 19.15 -0.70 -5.35
N VAL A 140 18.80 0.16 -4.38
CA VAL A 140 19.78 0.90 -3.54
C VAL A 140 20.61 -0.09 -2.72
N ILE A 141 19.98 -1.07 -2.06
CA ILE A 141 20.65 -2.08 -1.25
C ILE A 141 21.66 -2.87 -2.09
N ASN A 142 21.24 -3.36 -3.26
CA ASN A 142 22.12 -4.10 -4.15
C ASN A 142 23.31 -3.26 -4.61
N TYR A 143 23.09 -2.01 -4.93
CA TYR A 143 24.18 -1.07 -5.27
C TYR A 143 25.19 -0.93 -4.13
N LEU A 144 24.73 -0.70 -2.91
CA LEU A 144 25.59 -0.56 -1.72
C LEU A 144 26.38 -1.83 -1.44
N VAL A 145 25.75 -3.00 -1.54
CA VAL A 145 26.44 -4.30 -1.35
C VAL A 145 27.50 -4.53 -2.41
N ASP A 146 27.21 -4.21 -3.67
CA ASP A 146 28.14 -4.42 -4.77
C ASP A 146 29.34 -3.46 -4.68
N GLU A 147 29.14 -2.20 -4.30
CA GLU A 147 30.23 -1.26 -4.08
C GLU A 147 31.09 -1.67 -2.88
N PHE A 148 30.48 -2.03 -1.75
CA PHE A 148 31.21 -2.55 -0.58
C PHE A 148 32.07 -3.77 -0.92
N LYS A 149 31.48 -4.72 -1.69
CA LYS A 149 32.21 -5.91 -2.13
C LYS A 149 33.41 -5.57 -3.02
N LYS A 150 33.30 -4.57 -3.89
CA LYS A 150 34.43 -4.11 -4.74
C LYS A 150 35.55 -3.50 -3.90
N GLU A 151 35.21 -2.75 -2.88
CA GLU A 151 36.18 -2.01 -2.05
C GLU A 151 36.82 -2.92 -0.98
N GLN A 152 36.02 -3.75 -0.31
CA GLN A 152 36.45 -4.52 0.86
C GLN A 152 36.62 -6.02 0.59
N GLY A 153 36.20 -6.50 -0.58
CA GLY A 153 36.28 -7.92 -0.95
C GLY A 153 35.31 -8.84 -0.22
N VAL A 154 34.38 -8.29 0.58
CA VAL A 154 33.42 -9.04 1.40
C VAL A 154 32.01 -8.89 0.84
N ASP A 155 31.28 -10.01 0.72
CA ASP A 155 29.87 -10.01 0.28
C ASP A 155 28.94 -10.00 1.49
N LEU A 156 28.29 -8.89 1.74
CA LEU A 156 27.39 -8.68 2.88
C LEU A 156 26.07 -9.47 2.78
N ARG A 157 25.72 -10.04 1.61
CA ARG A 157 24.51 -10.83 1.42
C ARG A 157 24.44 -12.06 2.32
N ASN A 158 25.59 -12.53 2.77
CA ASN A 158 25.70 -13.70 3.66
C ASN A 158 25.55 -13.36 5.16
N ASP A 159 25.45 -12.08 5.50
CA ASP A 159 25.25 -11.61 6.88
C ASP A 159 23.84 -11.02 7.05
N PRO A 160 22.92 -11.74 7.72
CA PRO A 160 21.55 -11.27 7.93
C PRO A 160 21.45 -9.95 8.70
N LEU A 161 22.38 -9.70 9.64
CA LEU A 161 22.38 -8.47 10.42
C LEU A 161 22.83 -7.28 9.56
N ALA A 162 23.88 -7.45 8.77
CA ALA A 162 24.34 -6.45 7.82
C ALA A 162 23.24 -6.13 6.80
N MET A 163 22.57 -7.15 6.26
CA MET A 163 21.46 -6.97 5.31
C MET A 163 20.28 -6.24 5.92
N GLN A 164 19.93 -6.50 7.18
CA GLN A 164 18.87 -5.76 7.86
C GLN A 164 19.21 -4.27 8.01
N ARG A 165 20.43 -3.95 8.42
CA ARG A 165 20.91 -2.57 8.53
C ARG A 165 20.96 -1.86 7.16
N LEU A 166 21.36 -2.58 6.12
CA LEU A 166 21.34 -2.06 4.75
C LEU A 166 19.92 -1.78 4.24
N LYS A 167 18.93 -2.62 4.59
CA LYS A 167 17.53 -2.36 4.26
C LYS A 167 17.02 -1.04 4.87
N GLU A 168 17.26 -0.85 6.17
CA GLU A 168 16.86 0.36 6.88
C GLU A 168 17.56 1.60 6.30
N ALA A 169 18.87 1.50 6.00
CA ALA A 169 19.63 2.59 5.44
C ALA A 169 19.24 2.90 3.97
N GLY A 170 18.95 1.87 3.18
CA GLY A 170 18.50 2.01 1.80
C GLY A 170 17.15 2.71 1.70
N GLU A 171 16.17 2.29 2.50
CA GLU A 171 14.87 2.95 2.59
C GLU A 171 15.00 4.41 3.04
N LYS A 172 15.79 4.66 4.08
CA LYS A 172 16.06 6.01 4.57
C LYS A 172 16.68 6.88 3.48
N ALA A 173 17.71 6.38 2.78
CA ALA A 173 18.37 7.10 1.69
C ALA A 173 17.39 7.43 0.56
N LYS A 174 16.52 6.48 0.16
CA LYS A 174 15.46 6.70 -0.83
C LYS A 174 14.52 7.83 -0.39
N ILE A 175 14.07 7.82 0.86
CA ILE A 175 13.19 8.85 1.42
C ILE A 175 13.87 10.22 1.38
N GLU A 176 15.10 10.33 1.83
CA GLU A 176 15.86 11.58 1.84
C GLU A 176 16.08 12.13 0.43
N LEU A 177 16.38 11.28 -0.55
CA LEU A 177 16.57 11.64 -1.96
C LEU A 177 15.28 12.12 -2.66
N SER A 178 14.11 11.95 -2.04
CA SER A 178 12.87 12.56 -2.55
C SER A 178 12.87 14.10 -2.42
N SER A 179 13.68 14.66 -1.53
CA SER A 179 13.77 16.10 -1.28
C SER A 179 15.19 16.67 -1.35
N ALA A 180 16.21 15.82 -1.32
CA ALA A 180 17.61 16.20 -1.40
C ALA A 180 18.27 15.68 -2.68
N GLN A 181 19.30 16.39 -3.19
CA GLN A 181 20.06 15.96 -4.36
C GLN A 181 21.09 14.88 -4.04
N GLN A 182 21.47 14.77 -2.76
CA GLN A 182 22.45 13.78 -2.28
C GLN A 182 22.13 13.40 -0.84
N THR A 183 22.56 12.20 -0.45
CA THR A 183 22.50 11.71 0.93
C THR A 183 23.73 10.85 1.20
N ASP A 184 24.07 10.68 2.47
CA ASP A 184 25.20 9.85 2.92
C ASP A 184 24.68 8.63 3.65
N VAL A 185 25.18 7.45 3.28
CA VAL A 185 24.92 6.19 3.97
C VAL A 185 26.14 5.83 4.80
N ASN A 186 26.00 5.94 6.13
CA ASN A 186 27.07 5.62 7.06
C ASN A 186 26.61 4.52 8.02
N LEU A 187 27.18 3.34 7.91
CA LEU A 187 26.88 2.16 8.72
C LEU A 187 28.16 1.68 9.42
N PRO A 188 28.50 2.27 10.59
CA PRO A 188 29.70 1.85 11.32
C PRO A 188 29.63 0.38 11.70
N TYR A 189 30.77 -0.29 11.61
CA TYR A 189 30.93 -1.71 11.98
C TYR A 189 30.01 -2.68 11.19
N ILE A 190 29.82 -2.43 9.89
CA ILE A 190 29.16 -3.37 9.00
C ILE A 190 30.18 -4.36 8.45
#